data_cd8dbba8d46a2552c971fef92167cc4e
#
_entry.id   cd8dbba8d46a2552c971fef92167cc4e
#
_cell.length_a   1.000
_cell.length_b   1.000
_cell.length_c   1.000
_cell.angle_alpha   90.00
_cell.angle_beta   90.00
_cell.angle_gamma   90.00
#
_symmetry.space_group_name_H-M   'P 1'
#
loop_
_entity.id
_entity.type
_entity.pdbx_description
1 polymer ?
#
loop_
_entity_poly.entity_id
_entity_poly.type
_entity_poly.pdbx_seq_one_letter_code
_entity_poly.pdbx_strand_id
1 'polypeptide(L)'
;MRMETGLCVLHLFCTPRKSVDRDAVIGAVRAAESAECQVVTAAILGHKADLAFMALGRDVAALRRLQTDLQIAGLSIVDSYLSITEVSEYAKGMPEAALQARLYPELPPEGKPAFCFYPMSKRRESHANWYATPFEERRDMMMEHGASGRAFAGKLVQLITGSTGLDSHEWGVTLFAINL
;
A
#
# COMPACT_ATOMS: atom_id res chain seq x y z
N MET A 1 3.04 2.51 -19.45
CA MET A 1 2.96 1.08 -19.07
C MET A 1 1.71 0.92 -18.20
N ARG A 2 0.84 -0.03 -18.52
CA ARG A 2 -0.42 -0.26 -17.82
C ARG A 2 -0.45 -1.69 -17.29
N MET A 3 -0.92 -1.86 -16.05
CA MET A 3 -1.11 -3.18 -15.43
C MET A 3 -2.24 -3.94 -16.14
N GLU A 4 -2.03 -5.19 -16.50
CA GLU A 4 -3.07 -6.07 -17.06
C GLU A 4 -4.04 -6.52 -15.97
N THR A 5 -3.50 -6.88 -14.79
CA THR A 5 -4.27 -7.34 -13.63
C THR A 5 -3.78 -6.62 -12.39
N GLY A 6 -4.71 -6.25 -11.50
CA GLY A 6 -4.42 -5.52 -10.27
C GLY A 6 -4.00 -4.07 -10.50
N LEU A 7 -3.45 -3.46 -9.48
CA LEU A 7 -3.03 -2.07 -9.43
C LEU A 7 -1.56 -1.96 -9.02
N CYS A 8 -0.84 -1.01 -9.60
CA CYS A 8 0.40 -0.52 -9.07
C CYS A 8 0.09 0.39 -7.86
N VAL A 9 0.87 0.27 -6.79
CA VAL A 9 0.68 0.99 -5.54
C VAL A 9 1.97 1.73 -5.19
N LEU A 10 1.88 3.04 -5.11
CA LEU A 10 3.00 3.92 -4.81
C LEU A 10 2.72 4.66 -3.49
N HIS A 11 3.56 4.42 -2.48
CA HIS A 11 3.59 5.26 -1.28
C HIS A 11 4.70 6.29 -1.45
N LEU A 12 4.38 7.55 -1.20
CA LEU A 12 5.32 8.67 -1.18
C LEU A 12 5.26 9.30 0.20
N PHE A 13 6.41 9.40 0.85
CA PHE A 13 6.56 10.09 2.13
C PHE A 13 7.26 11.42 1.88
N CYS A 14 6.64 12.52 2.31
CA CYS A 14 7.03 13.85 1.89
C CYS A 14 7.18 14.81 3.07
N THR A 15 8.06 15.80 2.89
CA THR A 15 8.16 17.00 3.72
C THR A 15 7.95 18.25 2.86
N PRO A 16 7.19 19.27 3.35
CA PRO A 16 6.99 20.50 2.61
C PRO A 16 8.29 21.34 2.60
N ARG A 17 8.63 21.92 1.45
CA ARG A 17 9.67 22.96 1.36
C ARG A 17 9.10 24.31 1.79
N LYS A 18 9.96 25.29 2.06
CA LYS A 18 9.54 26.65 2.43
C LYS A 18 8.60 27.31 1.41
N SER A 19 8.73 26.93 0.12
CA SER A 19 7.95 27.45 -1.00
C SER A 19 6.87 26.49 -1.50
N VAL A 20 6.32 25.62 -0.62
CA VAL A 20 5.26 24.71 -1.03
C VAL A 20 4.00 25.46 -1.45
N ASP A 21 3.49 25.12 -2.63
CA ASP A 21 2.23 25.59 -3.16
C ASP A 21 1.12 24.57 -2.83
N ARG A 22 0.28 24.91 -1.86
CA ARG A 22 -0.82 24.05 -1.41
C ARG A 22 -1.82 23.76 -2.52
N ASP A 23 -2.17 24.77 -3.33
CA ASP A 23 -3.17 24.58 -4.38
C ASP A 23 -2.62 23.72 -5.51
N ALA A 24 -1.33 23.84 -5.82
CA ALA A 24 -0.65 22.93 -6.75
C ALA A 24 -0.60 21.50 -6.23
N VAL A 25 -0.37 21.26 -4.93
CA VAL A 25 -0.45 19.92 -4.31
C VAL A 25 -1.85 19.34 -4.46
N ILE A 26 -2.89 20.11 -4.16
CA ILE A 26 -4.29 19.67 -4.34
C ILE A 26 -4.59 19.39 -5.81
N GLY A 27 -4.08 20.25 -6.71
CA GLY A 27 -4.21 20.08 -8.16
C GLY A 27 -3.58 18.77 -8.66
N ALA A 28 -2.37 18.44 -8.17
CA ALA A 28 -1.69 17.19 -8.51
C ALA A 28 -2.49 15.94 -8.10
N VAL A 29 -3.07 15.95 -6.89
CA VAL A 29 -3.93 14.86 -6.41
C VAL A 29 -5.17 14.72 -7.30
N ARG A 30 -5.89 15.82 -7.56
CA ARG A 30 -7.08 15.81 -8.42
C ARG A 30 -6.79 15.36 -9.85
N ALA A 31 -5.63 15.73 -10.39
CA ALA A 31 -5.19 15.28 -11.72
C ALA A 31 -4.95 13.76 -11.75
N ALA A 32 -4.36 13.20 -10.69
CA ALA A 32 -4.17 11.76 -10.56
C ALA A 32 -5.53 11.03 -10.44
N GLU A 33 -6.46 11.55 -9.64
CA GLU A 33 -7.81 10.99 -9.49
C GLU A 33 -8.57 11.04 -10.83
N SER A 34 -8.45 12.13 -11.59
CA SER A 34 -9.03 12.24 -12.93
C SER A 34 -8.40 11.28 -13.95
N ALA A 35 -7.20 10.78 -13.67
CA ALA A 35 -6.49 9.75 -14.43
C ALA A 35 -6.74 8.32 -13.88
N GLU A 36 -7.87 8.10 -13.21
CA GLU A 36 -8.29 6.81 -12.66
C GLU A 36 -7.37 6.26 -11.55
N CYS A 37 -6.62 7.11 -10.86
CA CYS A 37 -5.91 6.71 -9.65
C CYS A 37 -6.77 6.96 -8.41
N GLN A 38 -6.68 6.07 -7.42
CA GLN A 38 -7.10 6.37 -6.07
C GLN A 38 -5.93 7.03 -5.33
N VAL A 39 -6.15 8.10 -4.60
CA VAL A 39 -5.11 8.77 -3.81
C VAL A 39 -5.58 8.96 -2.38
N VAL A 40 -4.90 8.30 -1.45
CA VAL A 40 -5.09 8.49 -0.01
C VAL A 40 -4.00 9.42 0.50
N THR A 41 -4.38 10.49 1.18
CA THR A 41 -3.45 11.41 1.84
C THR A 41 -3.52 11.24 3.35
N ALA A 42 -2.37 11.20 4.00
CA ALA A 42 -2.27 11.07 5.46
C ALA A 42 -1.26 12.06 6.04
N ALA A 43 -1.60 12.63 7.20
CA ALA A 43 -0.63 13.33 8.03
C ALA A 43 0.20 12.28 8.80
N ILE A 44 1.52 12.40 8.74
CA ILE A 44 2.44 11.45 9.38
C ILE A 44 2.87 11.99 10.73
N LEU A 45 2.74 11.14 11.74
CA LEU A 45 3.22 11.43 13.08
C LEU A 45 4.70 11.00 13.21
N GLY A 46 5.55 11.91 13.65
CA GLY A 46 6.97 11.65 13.86
C GLY A 46 7.86 12.44 12.92
N HIS A 47 9.17 12.22 12.98
CA HIS A 47 10.19 13.06 12.32
C HIS A 47 10.59 12.60 10.91
N LYS A 48 10.10 11.43 10.47
CA LYS A 48 10.54 10.83 9.19
C LYS A 48 9.91 11.50 7.97
N ALA A 49 8.67 11.95 8.11
CA ALA A 49 7.92 12.68 7.09
C ALA A 49 6.78 13.47 7.73
N ASP A 50 6.18 14.41 7.01
CA ASP A 50 5.00 15.16 7.45
C ASP A 50 3.72 14.66 6.76
N LEU A 51 3.84 14.22 5.51
CA LEU A 51 2.73 13.78 4.68
C LEU A 51 3.05 12.43 4.01
N ALA A 52 2.02 11.61 3.84
CA ALA A 52 2.08 10.47 2.95
C ALA A 52 0.99 10.57 1.88
N PHE A 53 1.34 10.13 0.66
CA PHE A 53 0.41 9.92 -0.45
C PHE A 53 0.50 8.46 -0.85
N MET A 54 -0.57 7.70 -0.65
CA MET A 54 -0.70 6.36 -1.16
C MET A 54 -1.55 6.41 -2.42
N ALA A 55 -0.95 6.17 -3.57
CA ALA A 55 -1.64 6.21 -4.85
C ALA A 55 -1.71 4.82 -5.49
N LEU A 56 -2.89 4.45 -5.97
CA LEU A 56 -3.15 3.19 -6.65
C LEU A 56 -3.70 3.46 -8.04
N GLY A 57 -3.19 2.76 -9.04
CA GLY A 57 -3.69 2.91 -10.41
C GLY A 57 -3.14 1.85 -11.35
N ARG A 58 -3.84 1.63 -12.46
CA ARG A 58 -3.37 0.72 -13.52
C ARG A 58 -2.30 1.35 -14.40
N ASP A 59 -2.31 2.67 -14.58
CA ASP A 59 -1.32 3.39 -15.39
C ASP A 59 -0.15 3.87 -14.52
N VAL A 60 0.97 3.17 -14.61
CA VAL A 60 2.21 3.52 -13.90
C VAL A 60 2.70 4.94 -14.27
N ALA A 61 2.43 5.40 -15.51
CA ALA A 61 2.79 6.76 -15.92
C ALA A 61 1.96 7.82 -15.18
N ALA A 62 0.70 7.54 -14.82
CA ALA A 62 -0.11 8.45 -14.00
C ALA A 62 0.47 8.59 -12.59
N LEU A 63 0.90 7.49 -11.96
CA LEU A 63 1.57 7.52 -10.66
C LEU A 63 2.89 8.29 -10.72
N ARG A 64 3.67 8.12 -11.80
CA ARG A 64 4.91 8.89 -12.00
C ARG A 64 4.64 10.38 -12.21
N ARG A 65 3.56 10.75 -12.91
CA ARG A 65 3.15 12.16 -13.03
C ARG A 65 2.79 12.75 -11.68
N LEU A 66 1.96 12.08 -10.89
CA LEU A 66 1.62 12.52 -9.53
C LEU A 66 2.90 12.83 -8.71
N GLN A 67 3.86 11.92 -8.70
CA GLN A 67 5.14 12.13 -8.02
C GLN A 67 5.85 13.39 -8.52
N THR A 68 5.91 13.61 -9.82
CA THR A 68 6.56 14.78 -10.42
C THR A 68 5.84 16.07 -10.03
N ASP A 69 4.51 16.09 -10.13
CA ASP A 69 3.69 17.26 -9.86
C ASP A 69 3.76 17.65 -8.38
N LEU A 70 3.78 16.69 -7.46
CA LEU A 70 4.00 16.93 -6.03
C LEU A 70 5.40 17.55 -5.77
N GLN A 71 6.44 17.09 -6.47
CA GLN A 71 7.78 17.66 -6.36
C GLN A 71 7.84 19.09 -6.92
N ILE A 72 7.18 19.35 -8.05
CA ILE A 72 7.06 20.70 -8.65
C ILE A 72 6.28 21.62 -7.69
N ALA A 73 5.21 21.12 -7.06
CA ALA A 73 4.43 21.86 -6.06
C ALA A 73 5.21 22.17 -4.77
N GLY A 74 6.44 21.72 -4.64
CA GLY A 74 7.33 22.06 -3.51
C GLY A 74 7.36 21.02 -2.39
N LEU A 75 6.96 19.78 -2.65
CA LEU A 75 7.20 18.68 -1.72
C LEU A 75 8.55 18.01 -1.99
N SER A 76 9.30 17.72 -0.93
CA SER A 76 10.47 16.84 -0.97
C SER A 76 10.02 15.42 -0.63
N ILE A 77 10.24 14.48 -1.55
CA ILE A 77 10.03 13.05 -1.27
C ILE A 77 11.24 12.58 -0.46
N VAL A 78 11.00 12.16 0.77
CA VAL A 78 12.05 11.70 1.70
C VAL A 78 12.14 10.19 1.76
N ASP A 79 11.06 9.49 1.38
CA ASP A 79 11.02 8.04 1.23
C ASP A 79 9.88 7.64 0.28
N SER A 80 9.97 6.45 -0.28
CA SER A 80 8.93 5.90 -1.15
C SER A 80 8.88 4.39 -1.05
N TYR A 81 7.75 3.81 -1.44
CA TYR A 81 7.59 2.37 -1.54
C TYR A 81 6.73 1.99 -2.74
N LEU A 82 7.27 1.15 -3.63
CA LEU A 82 6.60 0.69 -4.83
C LEU A 82 6.19 -0.77 -4.71
N SER A 83 4.94 -1.06 -4.97
CA SER A 83 4.39 -2.41 -4.89
C SER A 83 3.22 -2.60 -5.85
N ILE A 84 2.67 -3.80 -5.91
CA ILE A 84 1.48 -4.13 -6.71
C ILE A 84 0.47 -4.89 -5.85
N THR A 85 -0.82 -4.71 -6.14
CA THR A 85 -1.85 -5.57 -5.55
C THR A 85 -1.71 -6.98 -6.12
N GLU A 86 -1.84 -7.98 -5.27
CA GLU A 86 -1.67 -9.38 -5.66
C GLU A 86 -2.64 -10.31 -4.92
N VAL A 87 -2.78 -11.51 -5.44
CA VAL A 87 -3.49 -12.60 -4.77
C VAL A 87 -2.45 -13.58 -4.23
N SER A 88 -2.50 -13.81 -2.92
CA SER A 88 -1.60 -14.75 -2.24
C SER A 88 -1.78 -16.19 -2.74
N GLU A 89 -0.71 -16.99 -2.75
CA GLU A 89 -0.72 -18.42 -3.02
C GLU A 89 -1.66 -19.21 -2.06
N TYR A 90 -1.94 -18.66 -0.88
CA TYR A 90 -2.85 -19.23 0.12
C TYR A 90 -4.32 -18.85 -0.09
N ALA A 91 -4.63 -18.07 -1.10
CA ALA A 91 -6.01 -17.62 -1.41
C ALA A 91 -6.79 -18.64 -2.25
N LYS A 92 -6.23 -19.81 -2.53
CA LYS A 92 -6.90 -20.87 -3.30
C LYS A 92 -8.23 -21.27 -2.65
N GLY A 93 -9.32 -21.22 -3.42
CA GLY A 93 -10.67 -21.52 -2.94
C GLY A 93 -11.41 -20.35 -2.30
N MET A 94 -10.85 -19.15 -2.28
CA MET A 94 -11.59 -17.94 -1.89
C MET A 94 -12.65 -17.59 -2.94
N PRO A 95 -13.80 -16.99 -2.51
CA PRO A 95 -14.79 -16.46 -3.45
C PRO A 95 -14.21 -15.40 -4.37
N GLU A 96 -14.63 -15.36 -5.64
CA GLU A 96 -14.16 -14.40 -6.64
C GLU A 96 -14.27 -12.94 -6.17
N ALA A 97 -15.38 -12.58 -5.52
CA ALA A 97 -15.56 -11.23 -4.97
C ALA A 97 -14.48 -10.84 -3.95
N ALA A 98 -13.99 -11.80 -3.15
CA ALA A 98 -12.91 -11.56 -2.20
C ALA A 98 -11.54 -11.43 -2.89
N LEU A 99 -11.32 -12.13 -4.00
CA LEU A 99 -10.13 -11.98 -4.83
C LEU A 99 -10.12 -10.62 -5.52
N GLN A 100 -11.25 -10.21 -6.10
CA GLN A 100 -11.41 -8.92 -6.75
C GLN A 100 -11.20 -7.75 -5.76
N ALA A 101 -11.72 -7.83 -4.54
CA ALA A 101 -11.50 -6.82 -3.51
C ALA A 101 -10.02 -6.68 -3.09
N ARG A 102 -9.21 -7.73 -3.26
CA ARG A 102 -7.75 -7.67 -3.02
C ARG A 102 -7.00 -7.03 -4.18
N LEU A 103 -7.39 -7.33 -5.41
CA LEU A 103 -6.77 -6.78 -6.62
C LEU A 103 -7.18 -5.33 -6.88
N TYR A 104 -8.41 -4.98 -6.52
CA TYR A 104 -9.01 -3.67 -6.77
C TYR A 104 -9.68 -3.12 -5.50
N PRO A 105 -8.89 -2.81 -4.47
CA PRO A 105 -9.44 -2.28 -3.22
C PRO A 105 -10.06 -0.90 -3.44
N GLU A 106 -11.13 -0.58 -2.69
CA GLU A 106 -11.70 0.75 -2.61
C GLU A 106 -11.14 1.46 -1.37
N LEU A 107 -10.44 2.59 -1.58
CA LEU A 107 -9.72 3.31 -0.54
C LEU A 107 -10.01 4.83 -0.59
N PRO A 108 -9.97 5.51 0.55
CA PRO A 108 -9.84 4.97 1.91
C PRO A 108 -11.13 4.28 2.36
N PRO A 109 -11.07 3.26 3.23
CA PRO A 109 -12.27 2.64 3.77
C PRO A 109 -12.98 3.60 4.72
N GLU A 110 -14.30 3.68 4.60
CA GLU A 110 -15.13 4.56 5.42
C GLU A 110 -14.96 4.27 6.93
N GLY A 111 -14.90 5.33 7.73
CA GLY A 111 -14.84 5.26 9.19
C GLY A 111 -13.51 4.74 9.76
N LYS A 112 -12.44 4.70 8.95
CA LYS A 112 -11.11 4.23 9.39
C LYS A 112 -10.02 5.27 9.09
N PRO A 113 -9.97 6.36 9.88
CA PRO A 113 -9.06 7.47 9.62
C PRO A 113 -7.59 7.20 10.01
N ALA A 114 -7.31 6.18 10.81
CA ALA A 114 -5.94 5.86 11.20
C ALA A 114 -5.24 5.09 10.09
N PHE A 115 -4.14 5.66 9.57
CA PHE A 115 -3.30 5.08 8.53
C PHE A 115 -1.99 4.57 9.14
N CYS A 116 -1.62 3.33 8.85
CA CYS A 116 -0.33 2.77 9.22
C CYS A 116 0.27 2.04 8.01
N PHE A 117 1.56 2.26 7.77
CA PHE A 117 2.30 1.56 6.73
C PHE A 117 3.62 1.02 7.28
N TYR A 118 3.95 -0.20 6.90
CA TYR A 118 5.28 -0.77 7.12
C TYR A 118 5.64 -1.79 6.02
N PRO A 119 6.92 -1.84 5.61
CA PRO A 119 7.40 -2.90 4.73
C PRO A 119 7.69 -4.17 5.52
N MET A 120 7.60 -5.33 4.84
CA MET A 120 7.77 -6.63 5.47
C MET A 120 8.52 -7.60 4.54
N SER A 121 9.38 -8.41 5.13
CA SER A 121 9.98 -9.60 4.49
C SER A 121 9.87 -10.82 5.39
N LYS A 122 9.74 -11.98 4.81
CA LYS A 122 9.80 -13.25 5.55
C LYS A 122 11.24 -13.57 5.95
N ARG A 123 11.42 -14.22 7.11
CA ARG A 123 12.73 -14.64 7.58
C ARG A 123 13.38 -15.65 6.65
N ARG A 124 14.69 -15.51 6.45
CA ARG A 124 15.55 -16.38 5.63
C ARG A 124 16.79 -16.89 6.38
N GLU A 125 16.76 -16.83 7.71
CA GLU A 125 17.84 -17.27 8.56
C GLU A 125 17.91 -18.81 8.61
N SER A 126 19.07 -19.39 8.81
CA SER A 126 19.28 -20.85 8.78
C SER A 126 18.41 -21.63 9.77
N HIS A 127 18.06 -21.00 10.90
CA HIS A 127 17.22 -21.61 11.95
C HIS A 127 15.73 -21.21 11.85
N ALA A 128 15.37 -20.27 10.96
CA ALA A 128 14.01 -19.78 10.79
C ALA A 128 13.82 -19.27 9.35
N ASN A 129 13.73 -20.19 8.41
CA ASN A 129 13.59 -19.88 6.99
C ASN A 129 12.20 -20.24 6.49
N TRP A 130 11.38 -19.18 6.27
CA TRP A 130 10.03 -19.35 5.73
C TRP A 130 10.00 -20.15 4.43
N TYR A 131 10.94 -19.90 3.54
CA TYR A 131 10.98 -20.54 2.20
C TYR A 131 11.50 -21.98 2.21
N ALA A 132 12.19 -22.39 3.29
CA ALA A 132 12.57 -23.77 3.51
C ALA A 132 11.50 -24.58 4.24
N THR A 133 10.49 -23.91 4.81
CA THR A 133 9.35 -24.56 5.46
C THR A 133 8.42 -25.18 4.41
N PRO A 134 7.96 -26.43 4.57
CA PRO A 134 7.00 -27.06 3.67
C PRO A 134 5.75 -26.22 3.47
N PHE A 135 5.17 -26.27 2.25
CA PHE A 135 4.00 -25.45 1.90
C PHE A 135 2.82 -25.68 2.85
N GLU A 136 2.57 -26.93 3.25
CA GLU A 136 1.45 -27.27 4.14
C GLU A 136 1.57 -26.59 5.51
N GLU A 137 2.76 -26.58 6.09
CA GLU A 137 3.04 -25.90 7.35
C GLU A 137 2.89 -24.38 7.21
N ARG A 138 3.40 -23.80 6.12
CA ARG A 138 3.23 -22.36 5.83
C ARG A 138 1.75 -22.00 5.67
N ARG A 139 1.00 -22.84 4.96
CA ARG A 139 -0.44 -22.67 4.79
C ARG A 139 -1.16 -22.68 6.15
N ASP A 140 -0.84 -23.62 7.01
CA ASP A 140 -1.50 -23.75 8.31
C ASP A 140 -1.19 -22.52 9.21
N MET A 141 0.06 -22.03 9.23
CA MET A 141 0.40 -20.78 9.89
C MET A 141 -0.35 -19.57 9.31
N MET A 142 -0.53 -19.50 7.99
CA MET A 142 -1.29 -18.42 7.35
C MET A 142 -2.80 -18.52 7.64
N MET A 143 -3.33 -19.72 7.78
CA MET A 143 -4.73 -19.93 8.20
C MET A 143 -4.97 -19.48 9.64
N GLU A 144 -4.05 -19.79 10.56
CA GLU A 144 -4.06 -19.32 11.95
C GLU A 144 -3.95 -17.78 12.02
N HIS A 145 -3.01 -17.21 11.27
CA HIS A 145 -2.87 -15.75 11.15
C HIS A 145 -4.15 -15.09 10.66
N GLY A 146 -4.77 -15.64 9.62
CA GLY A 146 -6.06 -15.18 9.11
C GLY A 146 -7.20 -15.32 10.13
N ALA A 147 -7.19 -16.37 10.94
CA ALA A 147 -8.15 -16.54 12.04
C ALA A 147 -7.99 -15.46 13.12
N SER A 148 -6.74 -15.18 13.51
CA SER A 148 -6.41 -14.10 14.45
C SER A 148 -6.83 -12.73 13.91
N GLY A 149 -6.58 -12.46 12.61
CA GLY A 149 -7.00 -11.22 11.96
C GLY A 149 -8.51 -11.00 11.95
N ARG A 150 -9.31 -12.06 11.87
CA ARG A 150 -10.79 -11.97 11.92
C ARG A 150 -11.33 -11.42 13.24
N ALA A 151 -10.59 -11.51 14.34
CA ALA A 151 -10.96 -10.90 15.61
C ALA A 151 -11.05 -9.37 15.54
N PHE A 152 -10.39 -8.76 14.53
CA PHE A 152 -10.40 -7.32 14.25
C PHE A 152 -11.33 -6.94 13.10
N ALA A 153 -12.18 -7.86 12.62
CA ALA A 153 -13.13 -7.58 11.56
C ALA A 153 -14.02 -6.37 11.91
N GLY A 154 -14.21 -5.48 10.93
CA GLY A 154 -14.91 -4.21 11.11
C GLY A 154 -14.07 -3.09 11.71
N LYS A 155 -13.06 -3.37 12.53
CA LYS A 155 -12.19 -2.36 13.16
C LYS A 155 -10.99 -1.97 12.28
N LEU A 156 -10.52 -2.90 11.46
CA LEU A 156 -9.32 -2.79 10.67
C LEU A 156 -9.58 -3.26 9.23
N VAL A 157 -9.03 -2.55 8.26
CA VAL A 157 -8.85 -3.02 6.88
C VAL A 157 -7.36 -3.11 6.62
N GLN A 158 -6.90 -4.24 6.11
CA GLN A 158 -5.52 -4.49 5.76
C GLN A 158 -5.40 -4.68 4.24
N LEU A 159 -4.46 -3.96 3.64
CA LEU A 159 -4.01 -4.17 2.27
C LEU A 159 -2.56 -4.65 2.30
N ILE A 160 -2.30 -5.83 1.76
CA ILE A 160 -0.96 -6.36 1.54
C ILE A 160 -0.67 -6.32 0.05
N THR A 161 0.48 -5.75 -0.32
CA THR A 161 0.91 -5.57 -1.70
C THR A 161 2.31 -6.15 -1.91
N GLY A 162 2.52 -6.88 -3.01
CA GLY A 162 3.80 -7.50 -3.33
C GLY A 162 4.79 -6.47 -3.87
N SER A 163 6.03 -6.54 -3.43
CA SER A 163 7.10 -5.63 -3.83
C SER A 163 8.43 -6.33 -4.14
N THR A 164 8.45 -7.65 -4.20
CA THR A 164 9.64 -8.42 -4.56
C THR A 164 10.17 -8.00 -5.93
N GLY A 165 11.40 -7.51 -5.98
CA GLY A 165 12.04 -7.00 -7.20
C GLY A 165 11.62 -5.58 -7.59
N LEU A 166 10.71 -4.94 -6.86
CA LEU A 166 10.28 -3.55 -7.05
C LEU A 166 10.83 -2.63 -5.97
N ASP A 167 10.97 -3.12 -4.74
CA ASP A 167 11.43 -2.34 -3.60
C ASP A 167 12.28 -3.19 -2.64
N SER A 168 12.71 -2.60 -1.52
CA SER A 168 13.66 -3.16 -0.56
C SER A 168 13.15 -4.37 0.24
N HIS A 169 11.83 -4.57 0.31
CA HIS A 169 11.20 -5.67 1.02
C HIS A 169 10.29 -6.48 0.07
N GLU A 170 9.75 -7.58 0.56
CA GLU A 170 8.90 -8.48 -0.24
C GLU A 170 7.46 -7.99 -0.31
N TRP A 171 6.98 -7.31 0.74
CA TRP A 171 5.61 -6.78 0.82
C TRP A 171 5.56 -5.41 1.49
N GLY A 172 4.60 -4.59 1.03
CA GLY A 172 4.09 -3.44 1.75
C GLY A 172 2.79 -3.81 2.48
N VAL A 173 2.70 -3.45 3.75
CA VAL A 173 1.49 -3.64 4.56
C VAL A 173 0.90 -2.28 4.90
N THR A 174 -0.31 -2.01 4.41
CA THR A 174 -1.06 -0.79 4.75
C THR A 174 -2.27 -1.19 5.61
N LEU A 175 -2.43 -0.51 6.73
CA LEU A 175 -3.56 -0.69 7.63
C LEU A 175 -4.38 0.59 7.70
N PHE A 176 -5.69 0.43 7.63
CA PHE A 176 -6.65 1.49 7.95
C PHE A 176 -7.48 1.04 9.16
N ALA A 177 -7.48 1.82 10.22
CA ALA A 177 -8.16 1.46 11.47
C ALA A 177 -9.08 2.58 11.96
N ILE A 178 -10.05 2.20 12.82
CA ILE A 178 -10.94 3.17 13.48
C ILE A 178 -10.12 4.06 14.43
N ASN A 179 -9.13 3.48 15.09
CA ASN A 179 -8.19 4.16 16.00
C ASN A 179 -6.86 3.38 16.04
N LEU A 180 -5.86 3.96 16.71
CA LEU A 180 -4.57 3.32 16.97
C LEU A 180 -4.64 2.37 18.16
#